data_eda203e2422d722d86be542ca0da5afd
#
_entry.id   eda203e2422d722d86be542ca0da5afd
#
_cell.length_a   1.000
_cell.length_b   1.000
_cell.length_c   1.000
_cell.angle_alpha   90.00
_cell.angle_beta   90.00
_cell.angle_gamma   90.00
#
_symmetry.space_group_name_H-M   'P 1'
#
loop_
_entity.id
_entity.type
_entity.pdbx_description
1 polymer ?
#
loop_
_entity_poly.entity_id
_entity_poly.type
_entity_poly.pdbx_seq_one_letter_code
_entity_poly.pdbx_strand_id
1 'polypeptide(L)'
;CWNYRIASAYYFLDEEGPALRYFEKALKGRPGDKDTQEYINDCRRRLSLPRFEKNFRERTQEAWAAFSQIEAELRQIIDTDETHQRGEELVEKCGNALKTALRDTSFELGFNGEKHELILSPEGLRSRLFPLVYFQKQAPESVLEHWNIWVGRQPCEGFELRAGEIEVRAEDVQMWAEETEDHQVSLVLYCEKLTPILKEDTDKVWWALSMLVDQTIGEVSAIAFVAGFDVYAQPKDEPAKLLSELPELLQSMGLSLWRDGSDYLENSYLAYELEPVEDPEAD
;
A
#
# COMPACT_ATOMS: atom_id res chain seq x y z
N CYS A 1 -2.69 41.04 -12.72
CA CYS A 1 -2.22 41.57 -11.44
C CYS A 1 -0.71 41.36 -11.32
N TRP A 2 0.05 42.39 -10.84
CA TRP A 2 1.51 42.32 -10.71
C TRP A 2 1.96 41.16 -9.79
N ASN A 3 1.29 40.99 -8.64
CA ASN A 3 1.59 39.91 -7.69
C ASN A 3 1.40 38.52 -8.32
N TYR A 4 0.40 38.35 -9.18
CA TYR A 4 0.18 37.07 -9.86
C TYR A 4 1.36 36.71 -10.78
N ARG A 5 1.85 37.69 -11.59
CA ARG A 5 2.99 37.43 -12.49
C ARG A 5 4.27 37.10 -11.74
N ILE A 6 4.52 37.77 -10.62
CA ILE A 6 5.67 37.45 -9.74
C ILE A 6 5.51 36.05 -9.16
N ALA A 7 4.30 35.72 -8.67
CA ALA A 7 3.99 34.38 -8.14
C ALA A 7 4.24 33.29 -9.18
N SER A 8 3.72 33.52 -10.41
CA SER A 8 3.92 32.55 -11.52
C SER A 8 5.41 32.39 -11.86
N ALA A 9 6.19 33.45 -11.88
CA ALA A 9 7.62 33.33 -12.13
C ALA A 9 8.33 32.46 -11.07
N TYR A 10 8.03 32.66 -9.79
CA TYR A 10 8.55 31.82 -8.72
C TYR A 10 8.06 30.38 -8.83
N TYR A 11 6.79 30.19 -9.17
CA TYR A 11 6.19 28.86 -9.31
C TYR A 11 6.88 28.03 -10.38
N PHE A 12 7.15 28.60 -11.56
CA PHE A 12 7.87 27.93 -12.65
C PHE A 12 9.37 27.77 -12.41
N LEU A 13 9.91 28.41 -11.37
CA LEU A 13 11.27 28.19 -10.89
C LEU A 13 11.32 27.18 -9.73
N ASP A 14 10.22 26.50 -9.42
CA ASP A 14 10.07 25.55 -8.30
C ASP A 14 10.36 26.21 -6.92
N GLU A 15 10.09 27.51 -6.82
CA GLU A 15 10.24 28.32 -5.61
C GLU A 15 8.87 28.50 -4.93
N GLU A 16 8.28 27.41 -4.43
CA GLU A 16 6.90 27.36 -3.93
C GLU A 16 6.65 28.31 -2.76
N GLY A 17 7.63 28.51 -1.88
CA GLY A 17 7.49 29.38 -0.72
C GLY A 17 7.28 30.85 -1.09
N PRO A 18 8.15 31.46 -1.92
CA PRO A 18 7.92 32.79 -2.52
C PRO A 18 6.64 32.82 -3.37
N ALA A 19 6.39 31.81 -4.22
CA ALA A 19 5.22 31.74 -5.07
C ALA A 19 3.93 31.82 -4.25
N LEU A 20 3.80 31.01 -3.20
CA LEU A 20 2.64 30.99 -2.30
C LEU A 20 2.34 32.39 -1.73
N ARG A 21 3.37 33.06 -1.20
CA ARG A 21 3.21 34.42 -0.61
C ARG A 21 2.67 35.44 -1.62
N TYR A 22 3.11 35.39 -2.86
CA TYR A 22 2.65 36.28 -3.90
C TYR A 22 1.29 35.92 -4.47
N PHE A 23 0.96 34.65 -4.60
CA PHE A 23 -0.39 34.19 -4.95
C PHE A 23 -1.41 34.60 -3.88
N GLU A 24 -1.11 34.44 -2.60
CA GLU A 24 -1.98 34.90 -1.52
C GLU A 24 -2.21 36.44 -1.56
N LYS A 25 -1.18 37.23 -1.91
CA LYS A 25 -1.34 38.68 -2.16
C LYS A 25 -2.20 38.97 -3.39
N ALA A 26 -2.05 38.16 -4.46
CA ALA A 26 -2.86 38.31 -5.66
C ALA A 26 -4.35 38.00 -5.38
N LEU A 27 -4.63 36.92 -4.62
CA LEU A 27 -5.97 36.54 -4.25
C LEU A 27 -6.69 37.57 -3.38
N LYS A 28 -5.97 38.26 -2.49
CA LYS A 28 -6.53 39.41 -1.72
C LYS A 28 -7.02 40.51 -2.63
N GLY A 29 -6.37 40.76 -3.77
CA GLY A 29 -6.79 41.74 -4.76
C GLY A 29 -7.89 41.27 -5.71
N ARG A 30 -8.14 39.94 -5.77
CA ARG A 30 -9.21 39.33 -6.56
C ARG A 30 -9.82 38.15 -5.78
N PRO A 31 -10.62 38.43 -4.76
CA PRO A 31 -11.28 37.38 -4.01
C PRO A 31 -12.16 36.50 -4.94
N GLY A 32 -12.01 35.18 -4.88
CA GLY A 32 -12.76 34.22 -5.72
C GLY A 32 -12.12 33.88 -7.06
N ASP A 33 -10.89 34.32 -7.34
CA ASP A 33 -10.12 33.90 -8.52
C ASP A 33 -9.68 32.42 -8.34
N LYS A 34 -10.36 31.53 -9.07
CA LYS A 34 -10.17 30.06 -8.94
C LYS A 34 -8.76 29.63 -9.33
N ASP A 35 -8.23 30.17 -10.42
CA ASP A 35 -6.88 29.80 -10.88
C ASP A 35 -5.82 30.15 -9.83
N THR A 36 -5.91 31.34 -9.23
CA THR A 36 -5.01 31.73 -8.15
C THR A 36 -5.16 30.84 -6.92
N GLN A 37 -6.40 30.40 -6.61
CA GLN A 37 -6.65 29.47 -5.51
C GLN A 37 -6.06 28.08 -5.76
N GLU A 38 -6.12 27.58 -6.99
CA GLU A 38 -5.53 26.31 -7.39
C GLU A 38 -4.01 26.33 -7.24
N TYR A 39 -3.34 27.40 -7.71
CA TYR A 39 -1.90 27.57 -7.49
C TYR A 39 -1.51 27.65 -6.01
N ILE A 40 -2.30 28.30 -5.18
CA ILE A 40 -2.09 28.34 -3.73
C ILE A 40 -2.16 26.92 -3.14
N ASN A 41 -3.18 26.15 -3.52
CA ASN A 41 -3.36 24.80 -3.04
C ASN A 41 -2.20 23.88 -3.49
N ASP A 42 -1.76 24.02 -4.75
CA ASP A 42 -0.63 23.27 -5.27
C ASP A 42 0.69 23.62 -4.58
N CYS A 43 0.98 24.93 -4.38
CA CYS A 43 2.15 25.35 -3.61
C CYS A 43 2.13 24.78 -2.18
N ARG A 44 0.98 24.81 -1.50
CA ARG A 44 0.84 24.24 -0.16
C ARG A 44 1.07 22.73 -0.17
N ARG A 45 0.50 22.03 -1.14
CA ARG A 45 0.71 20.60 -1.34
C ARG A 45 2.19 20.28 -1.54
N ARG A 46 2.89 20.97 -2.45
CA ARG A 46 4.32 20.78 -2.70
C ARG A 46 5.18 21.09 -1.47
N LEU A 47 4.87 22.15 -0.73
CA LEU A 47 5.57 22.50 0.51
C LEU A 47 5.33 21.51 1.65
N SER A 48 4.23 20.76 1.62
CA SER A 48 3.92 19.71 2.60
C SER A 48 4.61 18.38 2.29
N LEU A 49 5.15 18.21 1.07
CA LEU A 49 5.87 17.00 0.71
C LEU A 49 7.16 16.89 1.54
N PRO A 50 7.50 15.67 2.01
CA PRO A 50 8.70 15.45 2.77
C PRO A 50 9.94 15.75 1.91
N ARG A 51 10.86 16.56 2.45
CA ARG A 51 12.15 16.82 1.84
C ARG A 51 13.21 15.96 2.51
N PHE A 52 13.97 15.21 1.69
CA PHE A 52 15.03 14.35 2.16
C PHE A 52 16.39 14.94 1.75
N GLU A 53 17.31 15.07 2.71
CA GLU A 53 18.70 15.50 2.44
C GLU A 53 19.47 14.43 1.65
N LYS A 54 19.14 13.15 1.89
CA LYS A 54 19.74 11.99 1.24
C LYS A 54 18.77 11.37 0.24
N ASN A 55 19.30 10.89 -0.88
CA ASN A 55 18.50 10.16 -1.86
C ASN A 55 17.99 8.81 -1.29
N PHE A 56 17.05 8.17 -2.00
CA PHE A 56 16.43 6.93 -1.51
C PHE A 56 17.43 5.78 -1.39
N ARG A 57 18.42 5.69 -2.28
CA ARG A 57 19.46 4.65 -2.23
C ARG A 57 20.29 4.78 -0.94
N GLU A 58 20.74 5.98 -0.60
CA GLU A 58 21.51 6.23 0.62
C GLU A 58 20.68 5.91 1.86
N ARG A 59 19.42 6.33 1.89
CA ARG A 59 18.50 6.02 3.00
C ARG A 59 18.23 4.51 3.14
N THR A 60 18.12 3.77 2.02
CA THR A 60 17.99 2.31 2.01
C THR A 60 19.20 1.63 2.61
N GLN A 61 20.42 2.08 2.26
CA GLN A 61 21.65 1.53 2.81
C GLN A 61 21.76 1.77 4.32
N GLU A 62 21.37 2.95 4.79
CA GLU A 62 21.36 3.28 6.21
C GLU A 62 20.32 2.47 6.99
N ALA A 63 19.13 2.27 6.43
CA ALA A 63 18.08 1.47 7.06
C ALA A 63 18.51 0.00 7.18
N TRP A 64 19.10 -0.59 6.13
CA TRP A 64 19.64 -1.94 6.20
C TRP A 64 20.81 -2.07 7.16
N ALA A 65 21.69 -1.07 7.24
CA ALA A 65 22.77 -1.06 8.22
C ALA A 65 22.22 -1.02 9.67
N ALA A 66 21.17 -0.25 9.93
CA ALA A 66 20.49 -0.21 11.21
C ALA A 66 19.77 -1.53 11.53
N PHE A 67 19.06 -2.12 10.54
CA PHE A 67 18.40 -3.41 10.70
C PHE A 67 19.40 -4.53 11.00
N SER A 68 20.54 -4.58 10.31
CA SER A 68 21.59 -5.57 10.52
C SER A 68 22.19 -5.53 11.94
N GLN A 69 22.13 -4.39 12.62
CA GLN A 69 22.60 -4.27 14.02
C GLN A 69 21.65 -4.87 15.03
N ILE A 70 20.36 -4.97 14.70
CA ILE A 70 19.32 -5.42 15.63
C ILE A 70 18.67 -6.74 15.23
N GLU A 71 18.92 -7.27 14.03
CA GLU A 71 18.23 -8.44 13.48
C GLU A 71 18.33 -9.67 14.39
N ALA A 72 19.50 -9.90 14.99
CA ALA A 72 19.69 -11.03 15.91
C ALA A 72 18.86 -10.88 17.19
N GLU A 73 18.70 -9.65 17.70
CA GLU A 73 17.83 -9.35 18.83
C GLU A 73 16.36 -9.53 18.47
N LEU A 74 15.94 -9.08 17.27
CA LEU A 74 14.58 -9.29 16.78
C LEU A 74 14.24 -10.77 16.70
N ARG A 75 15.14 -11.60 16.13
CA ARG A 75 14.96 -13.05 16.06
C ARG A 75 14.84 -13.65 17.47
N GLN A 76 15.73 -13.26 18.40
CA GLN A 76 15.65 -13.74 19.76
C GLN A 76 14.31 -13.41 20.42
N ILE A 77 13.77 -12.20 20.18
CA ILE A 77 12.45 -11.83 20.72
C ILE A 77 11.37 -12.73 20.13
N ILE A 78 11.34 -12.92 18.83
CA ILE A 78 10.35 -13.77 18.14
C ILE A 78 10.42 -15.20 18.65
N ASP A 79 11.62 -15.77 18.81
CA ASP A 79 11.84 -17.16 19.22
C ASP A 79 11.50 -17.42 20.70
N THR A 80 11.56 -16.41 21.56
CA THR A 80 11.41 -16.58 23.02
C THR A 80 10.13 -16.00 23.59
N ASP A 81 9.40 -15.17 22.86
CA ASP A 81 8.16 -14.54 23.34
C ASP A 81 6.92 -15.38 23.00
N GLU A 82 6.81 -16.56 23.63
CA GLU A 82 5.68 -17.48 23.47
C GLU A 82 4.31 -16.84 23.78
N THR A 83 4.30 -15.77 24.57
CA THR A 83 3.09 -15.08 25.03
C THR A 83 2.75 -13.81 24.25
N HIS A 84 3.57 -13.46 23.27
CA HIS A 84 3.44 -12.25 22.43
C HIS A 84 3.33 -10.94 23.23
N GLN A 85 3.97 -10.86 24.39
CA GLN A 85 3.95 -9.68 25.24
C GLN A 85 4.97 -8.60 24.81
N ARG A 86 5.94 -8.96 24.00
CA ARG A 86 6.98 -8.05 23.48
C ARG A 86 6.72 -7.53 22.08
N GLY A 87 5.50 -7.70 21.58
CA GLY A 87 5.13 -7.28 20.23
C GLY A 87 5.35 -5.79 19.99
N GLU A 88 5.00 -4.92 20.94
CA GLU A 88 5.25 -3.47 20.84
C GLU A 88 6.74 -3.14 20.74
N GLU A 89 7.57 -3.78 21.56
CA GLU A 89 9.04 -3.60 21.53
C GLU A 89 9.61 -4.05 20.17
N LEU A 90 9.14 -5.18 19.64
CA LEU A 90 9.54 -5.72 18.36
C LEU A 90 9.23 -4.75 17.22
N VAL A 91 7.99 -4.24 17.18
CA VAL A 91 7.52 -3.28 16.18
C VAL A 91 8.28 -1.95 16.30
N GLU A 92 8.50 -1.44 17.51
CA GLU A 92 9.23 -0.20 17.72
C GLU A 92 10.70 -0.31 17.23
N LYS A 93 11.41 -1.37 17.60
CA LYS A 93 12.80 -1.59 17.18
C LYS A 93 12.93 -1.70 15.68
N CYS A 94 12.10 -2.54 15.05
CA CYS A 94 12.11 -2.73 13.62
C CYS A 94 11.72 -1.43 12.89
N GLY A 95 10.64 -0.77 13.30
CA GLY A 95 10.19 0.49 12.71
C GLY A 95 11.24 1.59 12.83
N ASN A 96 11.97 1.67 13.94
CA ASN A 96 13.08 2.62 14.09
C ASN A 96 14.24 2.36 13.13
N ALA A 97 14.53 1.11 12.78
CA ALA A 97 15.55 0.77 11.79
C ALA A 97 15.08 1.12 10.36
N LEU A 98 13.81 0.85 10.04
CA LEU A 98 13.26 1.04 8.70
C LEU A 98 12.92 2.50 8.36
N LYS A 99 12.56 3.34 9.33
CA LYS A 99 11.99 4.69 9.13
C LYS A 99 12.84 5.65 8.30
N THR A 100 14.14 5.42 8.23
CA THR A 100 15.05 6.26 7.43
C THR A 100 14.74 6.15 5.94
N ALA A 101 14.41 4.95 5.47
CA ALA A 101 14.03 4.69 4.09
C ALA A 101 12.52 4.61 3.90
N LEU A 102 11.84 3.87 4.77
CA LEU A 102 10.43 3.49 4.65
C LEU A 102 9.62 4.15 5.78
N ARG A 103 9.43 5.48 5.67
CA ARG A 103 8.55 6.20 6.59
C ARG A 103 7.10 5.79 6.33
N ASP A 104 6.34 5.59 7.39
CA ASP A 104 4.91 5.28 7.35
C ASP A 104 4.57 4.03 6.52
N THR A 105 5.48 3.05 6.49
CA THR A 105 5.25 1.75 5.87
C THR A 105 4.79 0.75 6.92
N SER A 106 3.67 0.10 6.67
CA SER A 106 3.21 -1.03 7.46
C SER A 106 4.09 -2.24 7.19
N PHE A 107 4.41 -2.99 8.24
CA PHE A 107 5.18 -4.22 8.14
C PHE A 107 4.71 -5.22 9.19
N GLU A 108 5.00 -6.48 8.93
CA GLU A 108 4.74 -7.60 9.83
C GLU A 108 6.03 -8.37 10.05
N LEU A 109 6.16 -8.96 11.23
CA LEU A 109 7.29 -9.80 11.61
C LEU A 109 6.78 -11.17 12.04
N GLY A 110 7.43 -12.22 11.60
CA GLY A 110 7.03 -13.58 11.90
C GLY A 110 8.14 -14.60 11.75
N PHE A 111 7.76 -15.87 11.88
CA PHE A 111 8.60 -17.03 11.64
C PHE A 111 7.78 -18.12 10.93
N ASN A 112 8.25 -18.58 9.78
CA ASN A 112 7.50 -19.56 8.97
C ASN A 112 7.89 -21.03 9.25
N GLY A 113 8.64 -21.29 10.32
CA GLY A 113 9.15 -22.64 10.66
C GLY A 113 10.57 -22.90 10.14
N GLU A 114 11.08 -22.08 9.24
CA GLU A 114 12.42 -22.20 8.66
C GLU A 114 13.24 -20.92 8.83
N LYS A 115 12.67 -19.77 8.42
CA LYS A 115 13.29 -18.45 8.54
C LYS A 115 12.35 -17.44 9.18
N HIS A 116 12.94 -16.42 9.76
CA HIS A 116 12.20 -15.23 10.17
C HIS A 116 11.72 -14.46 8.95
N GLU A 117 10.64 -13.74 9.09
CA GLU A 117 10.02 -13.01 7.99
C GLU A 117 9.83 -11.55 8.34
N LEU A 118 10.22 -10.69 7.41
CA LEU A 118 9.85 -9.28 7.38
C LEU A 118 8.96 -9.06 6.14
N ILE A 119 7.70 -8.76 6.37
CA ILE A 119 6.71 -8.52 5.33
C ILE A 119 6.46 -7.02 5.27
N LEU A 120 6.77 -6.40 4.14
CA LEU A 120 6.57 -4.98 3.87
C LEU A 120 5.26 -4.82 3.10
N SER A 121 4.24 -4.25 3.74
CA SER A 121 2.92 -4.10 3.12
C SER A 121 2.83 -2.82 2.31
N PRO A 122 2.45 -2.88 1.03
CA PRO A 122 2.07 -1.72 0.22
C PRO A 122 0.69 -1.14 0.59
N GLU A 123 -0.07 -1.79 1.49
CA GLU A 123 -1.41 -1.37 1.92
C GLU A 123 -2.37 -1.12 0.74
N GLY A 124 -2.38 -2.04 -0.23
CA GLY A 124 -3.20 -1.97 -1.43
C GLY A 124 -2.77 -0.90 -2.45
N LEU A 125 -1.68 -0.16 -2.21
CA LEU A 125 -1.25 0.93 -3.06
C LEU A 125 -0.16 0.51 -4.06
N ARG A 126 -0.50 0.42 -5.33
CA ARG A 126 0.44 0.09 -6.44
C ARG A 126 1.68 0.99 -6.45
N SER A 127 1.53 2.26 -6.11
CA SER A 127 2.64 3.23 -6.07
C SER A 127 3.70 2.90 -5.01
N ARG A 128 3.37 2.12 -3.99
CA ARG A 128 4.30 1.69 -2.95
C ARG A 128 5.13 0.46 -3.35
N LEU A 129 4.69 -0.33 -4.34
CA LEU A 129 5.40 -1.54 -4.75
C LEU A 129 6.84 -1.27 -5.19
N PHE A 130 7.06 -0.28 -6.05
CA PHE A 130 8.40 0.01 -6.55
C PHE A 130 9.43 0.33 -5.44
N PRO A 131 9.19 1.29 -4.54
CA PRO A 131 10.15 1.56 -3.46
C PRO A 131 10.32 0.39 -2.49
N LEU A 132 9.28 -0.40 -2.21
CA LEU A 132 9.39 -1.56 -1.34
C LEU A 132 10.21 -2.68 -1.99
N VAL A 133 9.97 -2.99 -3.26
CA VAL A 133 10.78 -3.98 -4.01
C VAL A 133 12.23 -3.51 -4.17
N TYR A 134 12.45 -2.22 -4.43
CA TYR A 134 13.81 -1.69 -4.45
C TYR A 134 14.50 -1.90 -3.09
N PHE A 135 13.82 -1.57 -2.00
CA PHE A 135 14.34 -1.77 -0.65
C PHE A 135 14.66 -3.25 -0.37
N GLN A 136 13.73 -4.15 -0.66
CA GLN A 136 13.88 -5.60 -0.52
C GLN A 136 15.13 -6.10 -1.28
N LYS A 137 15.30 -5.71 -2.55
CA LYS A 137 16.42 -6.15 -3.40
C LYS A 137 17.78 -5.62 -2.93
N GLN A 138 17.84 -4.66 -2.02
CA GLN A 138 19.06 -4.14 -1.41
C GLN A 138 19.36 -4.78 -0.04
N ALA A 139 18.61 -5.80 0.37
CA ALA A 139 18.85 -6.50 1.63
C ALA A 139 20.24 -7.16 1.62
N PRO A 140 21.05 -6.99 2.69
CA PRO A 140 22.36 -7.63 2.80
C PRO A 140 22.26 -9.17 2.83
N GLU A 141 23.21 -9.86 2.23
CA GLU A 141 23.25 -11.33 2.25
C GLU A 141 23.24 -11.88 3.68
N SER A 142 23.93 -11.25 4.62
CA SER A 142 23.93 -11.64 6.04
C SER A 142 22.56 -11.58 6.70
N VAL A 143 21.68 -10.68 6.26
CA VAL A 143 20.28 -10.64 6.71
C VAL A 143 19.49 -11.76 6.04
N LEU A 144 19.68 -11.97 4.73
CA LEU A 144 18.96 -12.98 3.96
C LEU A 144 19.32 -14.42 4.37
N GLU A 145 20.45 -14.64 5.06
CA GLU A 145 20.77 -15.94 5.67
C GLU A 145 19.70 -16.39 6.70
N HIS A 146 19.11 -15.41 7.42
CA HIS A 146 18.19 -15.66 8.52
C HIS A 146 16.76 -15.17 8.28
N TRP A 147 16.57 -14.26 7.31
CA TRP A 147 15.31 -13.60 7.05
C TRP A 147 14.82 -13.81 5.61
N ASN A 148 13.53 -14.04 5.47
CA ASN A 148 12.83 -13.81 4.21
C ASN A 148 12.25 -12.39 4.25
N ILE A 149 12.50 -11.62 3.20
CA ILE A 149 11.96 -10.27 3.06
C ILE A 149 10.92 -10.31 1.95
N TRP A 150 9.67 -10.08 2.29
CA TRP A 150 8.56 -10.09 1.36
C TRP A 150 8.00 -8.69 1.13
N VAL A 151 7.57 -8.41 -0.08
CA VAL A 151 6.74 -7.24 -0.40
C VAL A 151 5.33 -7.73 -0.68
N GLY A 152 4.43 -7.40 0.24
CA GLY A 152 3.06 -7.88 0.29
C GLY A 152 2.87 -9.10 1.22
N ARG A 153 1.71 -9.12 1.87
CA ARG A 153 1.29 -10.25 2.72
C ARG A 153 1.16 -11.50 1.90
N GLN A 154 1.63 -12.60 2.46
CA GLN A 154 1.55 -13.91 1.82
C GLN A 154 0.19 -14.56 2.09
N PRO A 155 -0.33 -15.39 1.16
CA PRO A 155 -1.52 -16.19 1.43
C PRO A 155 -1.29 -17.09 2.64
N CYS A 156 -2.29 -17.19 3.51
CA CYS A 156 -2.25 -18.03 4.71
C CYS A 156 -3.51 -18.89 4.78
N GLU A 157 -3.39 -20.18 4.50
CA GLU A 157 -4.50 -21.12 4.63
C GLU A 157 -5.00 -21.20 6.08
N GLY A 158 -6.31 -21.15 6.25
CA GLY A 158 -6.95 -21.24 7.57
C GLY A 158 -6.74 -19.98 8.43
N PHE A 159 -6.34 -18.86 7.84
CA PHE A 159 -6.21 -17.60 8.56
C PHE A 159 -7.52 -17.20 9.22
N GLU A 160 -7.44 -16.84 10.49
CA GLU A 160 -8.55 -16.33 11.27
C GLU A 160 -8.22 -14.92 11.76
N LEU A 161 -9.01 -13.95 11.33
CA LEU A 161 -8.88 -12.59 11.80
C LEU A 161 -9.57 -12.45 13.16
N ARG A 162 -8.80 -12.08 14.18
CA ARG A 162 -9.29 -11.75 15.52
C ARG A 162 -8.89 -10.34 15.89
N ALA A 163 -9.89 -9.45 15.99
CA ALA A 163 -9.65 -8.05 16.32
C ALA A 163 -10.84 -7.48 17.12
N GLY A 164 -10.72 -7.43 18.44
CA GLY A 164 -11.81 -7.02 19.32
C GLY A 164 -13.01 -7.97 19.22
N GLU A 165 -14.13 -7.48 18.68
CA GLU A 165 -15.36 -8.27 18.48
C GLU A 165 -15.37 -9.05 17.15
N ILE A 166 -14.38 -8.84 16.30
CA ILE A 166 -14.25 -9.53 15.02
C ILE A 166 -13.54 -10.88 15.25
N GLU A 167 -14.21 -11.96 14.84
CA GLU A 167 -13.66 -13.31 14.72
C GLU A 167 -14.22 -13.91 13.44
N VAL A 168 -13.45 -13.88 12.35
CA VAL A 168 -13.92 -14.20 11.01
C VAL A 168 -12.81 -14.84 10.17
N ARG A 169 -13.23 -15.77 9.28
CA ARG A 169 -12.38 -16.48 8.31
C ARG A 169 -12.92 -16.28 6.90
N ALA A 170 -12.12 -16.62 5.90
CA ALA A 170 -12.55 -16.58 4.50
C ALA A 170 -13.77 -17.48 4.22
N GLU A 171 -13.93 -18.60 4.94
CA GLU A 171 -15.06 -19.52 4.84
C GLU A 171 -16.38 -18.94 5.40
N ASP A 172 -16.32 -17.88 6.20
CA ASP A 172 -17.51 -17.19 6.72
C ASP A 172 -18.06 -16.14 5.74
N VAL A 173 -17.33 -15.85 4.66
CA VAL A 173 -17.63 -14.77 3.73
C VAL A 173 -18.19 -15.32 2.42
N GLN A 174 -19.42 -14.95 2.10
CA GLN A 174 -20.02 -15.19 0.79
C GLN A 174 -19.51 -14.17 -0.21
N MET A 175 -19.21 -14.63 -1.42
CA MET A 175 -18.62 -13.86 -2.50
C MET A 175 -19.38 -14.06 -3.81
N TRP A 176 -19.63 -12.96 -4.50
CA TRP A 176 -20.04 -12.90 -5.91
C TRP A 176 -18.96 -12.11 -6.65
N ALA A 177 -18.47 -12.67 -7.76
CA ALA A 177 -17.39 -12.10 -8.53
C ALA A 177 -17.81 -11.89 -9.99
N GLU A 178 -17.46 -10.76 -10.54
CA GLU A 178 -17.66 -10.41 -11.94
C GLU A 178 -16.30 -10.06 -12.57
N GLU A 179 -15.99 -10.66 -13.72
CA GLU A 179 -14.80 -10.30 -14.49
C GLU A 179 -14.98 -8.91 -15.11
N THR A 180 -13.95 -8.08 -15.00
CA THR A 180 -13.89 -6.75 -15.62
C THR A 180 -13.24 -6.81 -17.01
N GLU A 181 -13.37 -5.75 -17.80
CA GLU A 181 -12.74 -5.62 -19.12
C GLU A 181 -11.20 -5.72 -19.04
N ASP A 182 -10.61 -5.36 -17.91
CA ASP A 182 -9.16 -5.40 -17.66
C ASP A 182 -8.65 -6.76 -17.12
N HIS A 183 -9.46 -7.83 -17.23
CA HIS A 183 -9.15 -9.15 -16.67
C HIS A 183 -8.86 -9.12 -15.16
N GLN A 184 -9.56 -8.28 -14.43
CA GLN A 184 -9.62 -8.28 -12.97
C GLN A 184 -10.99 -8.80 -12.53
N VAL A 185 -11.17 -9.00 -11.22
CA VAL A 185 -12.45 -9.33 -10.63
C VAL A 185 -12.96 -8.18 -9.76
N SER A 186 -14.22 -7.83 -9.94
CA SER A 186 -14.97 -7.01 -8.98
C SER A 186 -15.74 -7.94 -8.06
N LEU A 187 -15.63 -7.74 -6.75
CA LEU A 187 -16.23 -8.62 -5.77
C LEU A 187 -17.39 -7.93 -5.06
N VAL A 188 -18.40 -8.71 -4.70
CA VAL A 188 -19.40 -8.34 -3.70
C VAL A 188 -19.28 -9.33 -2.56
N LEU A 189 -19.08 -8.83 -1.34
CA LEU A 189 -18.83 -9.62 -0.16
C LEU A 189 -19.97 -9.47 0.86
N TYR A 190 -20.37 -10.57 1.45
CA TYR A 190 -21.31 -10.62 2.56
C TYR A 190 -20.80 -11.55 3.65
N CYS A 191 -20.83 -11.08 4.89
CA CYS A 191 -20.52 -11.90 6.06
C CYS A 191 -21.54 -11.63 7.17
N GLU A 192 -22.28 -12.68 7.55
CA GLU A 192 -23.32 -12.59 8.59
C GLU A 192 -22.73 -12.10 9.92
N LYS A 193 -21.56 -12.61 10.31
CA LYS A 193 -20.84 -12.23 11.54
C LYS A 193 -20.45 -10.75 11.60
N LEU A 194 -20.24 -10.11 10.46
CA LEU A 194 -19.84 -8.70 10.36
C LEU A 194 -21.04 -7.75 10.20
N THR A 195 -22.25 -8.26 9.93
CA THR A 195 -23.44 -7.44 9.71
C THR A 195 -23.79 -6.54 10.90
N PRO A 196 -23.67 -6.96 12.18
CA PRO A 196 -23.90 -6.05 13.31
C PRO A 196 -22.91 -4.89 13.33
N ILE A 197 -21.64 -5.16 13.07
CA ILE A 197 -20.55 -4.17 13.08
C ILE A 197 -20.68 -3.20 11.90
N LEU A 198 -21.11 -3.68 10.74
CA LEU A 198 -21.29 -2.86 9.52
C LEU A 198 -22.22 -1.66 9.74
N LYS A 199 -23.19 -1.77 10.64
CA LYS A 199 -24.10 -0.69 10.97
C LYS A 199 -23.50 0.39 11.85
N GLU A 200 -22.49 0.03 12.62
CA GLU A 200 -21.84 0.89 13.62
C GLU A 200 -20.52 1.47 13.08
N ASP A 201 -19.73 0.66 12.40
CA ASP A 201 -18.38 0.99 11.92
C ASP A 201 -18.12 0.29 10.57
N THR A 202 -18.46 0.97 9.50
CA THR A 202 -18.27 0.49 8.14
C THR A 202 -16.78 0.30 7.81
N ASP A 203 -15.91 1.21 8.25
CA ASP A 203 -14.49 1.18 7.94
C ASP A 203 -13.81 -0.05 8.56
N LYS A 204 -14.22 -0.43 9.76
CA LYS A 204 -13.73 -1.63 10.43
C LYS A 204 -14.10 -2.91 9.69
N VAL A 205 -15.29 -2.98 9.10
CA VAL A 205 -15.71 -4.13 8.28
C VAL A 205 -14.93 -4.16 6.96
N TRP A 206 -14.76 -3.02 6.31
CA TRP A 206 -13.96 -2.93 5.10
C TRP A 206 -12.51 -3.36 5.35
N TRP A 207 -11.91 -2.90 6.43
CA TRP A 207 -10.57 -3.33 6.84
C TRP A 207 -10.49 -4.85 7.05
N ALA A 208 -11.46 -5.42 7.78
CA ALA A 208 -11.49 -6.85 8.05
C ALA A 208 -11.60 -7.70 6.77
N LEU A 209 -12.47 -7.27 5.85
CA LEU A 209 -12.64 -7.97 4.57
C LEU A 209 -11.43 -7.80 3.65
N SER A 210 -10.79 -6.61 3.62
CA SER A 210 -9.53 -6.40 2.91
C SER A 210 -8.44 -7.34 3.41
N MET A 211 -8.29 -7.47 4.74
CA MET A 211 -7.32 -8.39 5.34
C MET A 211 -7.60 -9.84 4.96
N LEU A 212 -8.87 -10.26 4.92
CA LEU A 212 -9.24 -11.62 4.49
C LEU A 212 -8.94 -11.86 3.02
N VAL A 213 -9.20 -10.89 2.14
CA VAL A 213 -8.84 -10.99 0.72
C VAL A 213 -7.32 -11.13 0.57
N ASP A 214 -6.54 -10.26 1.24
CA ASP A 214 -5.08 -10.31 1.21
C ASP A 214 -4.54 -11.66 1.72
N GLN A 215 -5.11 -12.19 2.80
CA GLN A 215 -4.69 -13.48 3.36
C GLN A 215 -5.15 -14.68 2.53
N THR A 216 -6.17 -14.50 1.70
CA THR A 216 -6.68 -15.57 0.84
C THR A 216 -5.85 -15.75 -0.43
N ILE A 217 -5.47 -14.66 -1.09
CA ILE A 217 -4.78 -14.70 -2.40
C ILE A 217 -3.40 -14.05 -2.40
N GLY A 218 -2.98 -13.47 -1.29
CA GLY A 218 -1.79 -12.62 -1.18
C GLY A 218 -2.07 -11.18 -1.58
N GLU A 219 -1.48 -10.22 -0.85
CA GLU A 219 -1.72 -8.79 -1.05
C GLU A 219 -1.33 -8.32 -2.47
N VAL A 220 -0.25 -8.89 -3.03
CA VAL A 220 0.18 -8.54 -4.39
C VAL A 220 -0.80 -9.03 -5.44
N SER A 221 -1.36 -10.22 -5.27
CA SER A 221 -2.42 -10.73 -6.15
C SER A 221 -3.72 -9.94 -5.97
N ALA A 222 -4.05 -9.52 -4.76
CA ALA A 222 -5.19 -8.64 -4.52
C ALA A 222 -5.04 -7.31 -5.28
N ILE A 223 -3.87 -6.67 -5.18
CA ILE A 223 -3.56 -5.44 -5.94
C ILE A 223 -3.62 -5.65 -7.46
N ALA A 224 -3.20 -6.82 -7.94
CA ALA A 224 -3.14 -7.11 -9.36
C ALA A 224 -4.50 -7.48 -9.95
N PHE A 225 -5.25 -8.34 -9.28
CA PHE A 225 -6.38 -9.05 -9.86
C PHE A 225 -7.74 -8.65 -9.29
N VAL A 226 -7.79 -7.94 -8.16
CA VAL A 226 -9.06 -7.44 -7.59
C VAL A 226 -9.21 -5.96 -7.91
N ALA A 227 -10.19 -5.62 -8.74
CA ALA A 227 -10.50 -4.24 -9.10
C ALA A 227 -11.07 -3.45 -7.90
N GLY A 228 -11.77 -4.15 -7.02
CA GLY A 228 -12.37 -3.64 -5.80
C GLY A 228 -13.44 -4.58 -5.29
N PHE A 229 -14.03 -4.24 -4.14
CA PHE A 229 -15.18 -4.99 -3.64
C PHE A 229 -16.21 -4.07 -2.98
N ASP A 230 -17.46 -4.51 -2.99
CA ASP A 230 -18.56 -3.91 -2.25
C ASP A 230 -18.96 -4.80 -1.08
N VAL A 231 -19.43 -4.19 0.01
CA VAL A 231 -19.89 -4.90 1.20
C VAL A 231 -21.40 -4.82 1.30
N TYR A 232 -22.05 -5.97 1.31
CA TYR A 232 -23.51 -6.04 1.42
C TYR A 232 -23.94 -6.37 2.85
N ALA A 233 -25.06 -5.75 3.26
CA ALA A 233 -25.68 -6.01 4.55
C ALA A 233 -26.60 -7.26 4.56
N GLN A 234 -26.90 -7.79 3.38
CA GLN A 234 -27.71 -8.99 3.17
C GLN A 234 -27.16 -9.77 1.98
N PRO A 235 -27.29 -11.12 1.98
CA PRO A 235 -26.86 -11.92 0.86
C PRO A 235 -27.67 -11.59 -0.41
N LYS A 236 -27.08 -11.83 -1.59
CA LYS A 236 -27.82 -11.80 -2.85
C LYS A 236 -28.70 -13.06 -2.99
N ASP A 237 -29.76 -12.96 -3.80
CA ASP A 237 -30.64 -14.11 -4.12
C ASP A 237 -29.97 -15.12 -5.11
N GLU A 238 -28.72 -14.86 -5.50
CA GLU A 238 -27.95 -15.70 -6.41
C GLU A 238 -27.03 -16.65 -5.63
N PRO A 239 -26.65 -17.81 -6.22
CA PRO A 239 -25.69 -18.70 -5.60
C PRO A 239 -24.36 -18.00 -5.32
N ALA A 240 -23.89 -18.08 -4.08
CA ALA A 240 -22.60 -17.51 -3.66
C ALA A 240 -21.52 -18.58 -3.73
N LYS A 241 -20.28 -18.15 -3.95
CA LYS A 241 -19.07 -18.87 -3.57
C LYS A 241 -18.59 -18.38 -2.20
N LEU A 242 -17.68 -19.10 -1.58
CA LEU A 242 -16.99 -18.62 -0.39
C LEU A 242 -15.74 -17.83 -0.80
N LEU A 243 -15.32 -16.87 0.01
CA LEU A 243 -14.10 -16.10 -0.27
C LEU A 243 -12.87 -17.03 -0.32
N SER A 244 -12.85 -18.12 0.45
CA SER A 244 -11.80 -19.13 0.39
C SER A 244 -11.67 -19.82 -0.98
N GLU A 245 -12.69 -19.74 -1.85
CA GLU A 245 -12.64 -20.25 -3.23
C GLU A 245 -12.12 -19.23 -4.26
N LEU A 246 -11.72 -18.03 -3.81
CA LEU A 246 -11.19 -16.99 -4.71
C LEU A 246 -9.91 -17.43 -5.45
N PRO A 247 -8.95 -18.16 -4.84
CA PRO A 247 -7.78 -18.67 -5.56
C PRO A 247 -8.15 -19.54 -6.76
N GLU A 248 -9.07 -20.49 -6.58
CA GLU A 248 -9.54 -21.38 -7.64
C GLU A 248 -10.30 -20.62 -8.73
N LEU A 249 -11.07 -19.61 -8.33
CA LEU A 249 -11.77 -18.76 -9.28
C LEU A 249 -10.79 -18.04 -10.19
N LEU A 250 -9.79 -17.34 -9.63
CA LEU A 250 -8.76 -16.64 -10.39
C LEU A 250 -7.99 -17.60 -11.30
N GLN A 251 -7.64 -18.79 -10.79
CA GLN A 251 -6.96 -19.81 -11.58
C GLN A 251 -7.83 -20.29 -12.75
N SER A 252 -9.15 -20.43 -12.57
CA SER A 252 -10.07 -20.80 -13.65
C SER A 252 -10.17 -19.75 -14.76
N MET A 253 -9.85 -18.50 -14.46
CA MET A 253 -9.73 -17.37 -15.40
C MET A 253 -8.35 -17.32 -16.08
N GLY A 254 -7.44 -18.26 -15.75
CA GLY A 254 -6.08 -18.29 -16.28
C GLY A 254 -5.09 -17.36 -15.57
N LEU A 255 -5.46 -16.80 -14.41
CA LEU A 255 -4.62 -15.95 -13.58
C LEU A 255 -3.83 -16.80 -12.58
N SER A 256 -2.51 -16.61 -12.56
CA SER A 256 -1.63 -17.23 -11.58
C SER A 256 -1.38 -16.24 -10.43
N LEU A 257 -1.52 -16.73 -9.20
CA LEU A 257 -1.28 -15.88 -8.04
C LEU A 257 0.18 -15.43 -7.98
N TRP A 258 0.38 -14.15 -7.70
CA TRP A 258 1.68 -13.55 -7.49
C TRP A 258 1.99 -13.47 -5.99
N ARG A 259 3.21 -13.78 -5.64
CA ARG A 259 3.62 -13.88 -4.24
C ARG A 259 4.31 -12.62 -3.72
N ASP A 260 5.06 -11.96 -4.57
CA ASP A 260 5.95 -10.86 -4.17
C ASP A 260 5.75 -9.62 -5.05
N GLY A 261 6.02 -8.45 -4.51
CA GLY A 261 5.94 -7.21 -5.27
C GLY A 261 6.80 -7.19 -6.52
N SER A 262 7.89 -7.98 -6.57
CA SER A 262 8.69 -8.14 -7.78
C SER A 262 7.92 -8.83 -8.90
N ASP A 263 7.05 -9.80 -8.59
CA ASP A 263 6.21 -10.47 -9.60
C ASP A 263 5.29 -9.44 -10.27
N TYR A 264 4.73 -8.52 -9.47
CA TYR A 264 3.92 -7.43 -10.02
C TYR A 264 4.71 -6.54 -10.98
N LEU A 265 5.90 -6.09 -10.57
CA LEU A 265 6.72 -5.18 -11.37
C LEU A 265 7.28 -5.84 -12.64
N GLU A 266 7.53 -7.15 -12.62
CA GLU A 266 8.04 -7.91 -13.76
C GLU A 266 6.96 -8.26 -14.78
N ASN A 267 5.71 -8.41 -14.33
CA ASN A 267 4.59 -8.82 -15.18
C ASN A 267 3.60 -7.69 -15.49
N SER A 268 3.71 -6.52 -14.83
CA SER A 268 2.89 -5.35 -15.10
C SER A 268 3.69 -4.30 -15.85
N TYR A 269 3.17 -3.84 -16.98
CA TYR A 269 3.72 -2.70 -17.70
C TYR A 269 2.60 -1.75 -18.10
N LEU A 270 2.92 -0.45 -18.12
CA LEU A 270 2.07 0.56 -18.69
C LEU A 270 2.64 0.89 -20.07
N ALA A 271 1.90 0.57 -21.12
CA ALA A 271 2.20 1.04 -22.46
C ALA A 271 1.46 2.36 -22.69
N TYR A 272 2.19 3.41 -23.04
CA TYR A 272 1.63 4.67 -23.52
C TYR A 272 1.92 4.78 -25.00
N GLU A 273 0.86 4.97 -25.79
CA GLU A 273 1.00 5.43 -27.15
C GLU A 273 1.18 6.95 -27.09
N LEU A 274 2.38 7.42 -27.37
CA LEU A 274 2.66 8.85 -27.47
C LEU A 274 2.23 9.29 -28.88
N GLU A 275 1.11 10.01 -28.95
CA GLU A 275 0.80 10.75 -30.17
C GLU A 275 1.79 11.90 -30.31
N PRO A 276 2.51 12.01 -31.43
CA PRO A 276 3.36 13.16 -31.67
C PRO A 276 2.48 14.42 -31.70
N VAL A 277 2.76 15.34 -30.78
CA VAL A 277 2.17 16.67 -30.86
C VAL A 277 2.81 17.35 -32.08
N GLU A 278 2.02 17.59 -33.13
CA GLU A 278 2.45 18.46 -34.21
C GLU A 278 2.56 19.88 -33.62
N ASP A 279 3.77 20.29 -33.31
CA ASP A 279 4.07 21.67 -32.97
C ASP A 279 4.33 22.43 -34.28
N PRO A 280 3.38 23.25 -34.78
CA PRO A 280 3.56 23.99 -36.00
C PRO A 280 4.62 25.10 -35.93
N GLU A 281 5.25 25.33 -34.73
CA GLU A 281 6.31 26.31 -34.53
C GLU A 281 7.69 25.64 -34.25
N ALA A 282 7.77 24.31 -34.34
CA ALA A 282 9.02 23.56 -34.12
C ALA A 282 9.80 23.36 -35.46
N ASP A 283 10.12 24.44 -36.16
CA ASP A 283 11.07 24.47 -37.29
C ASP A 283 12.38 25.16 -36.88
#